data_0762044a135b65026d6bdd07b228f9a2
#
_entry.id   0762044a135b65026d6bdd07b228f9a2
#
_cell.length_a   1.000
_cell.length_b   1.000
_cell.length_c   1.000
_cell.angle_alpha   90.00
_cell.angle_beta   90.00
_cell.angle_gamma   90.00
#
_symmetry.space_group_name_H-M   'P 1'
#
loop_
_entity.id
_entity.type
_entity.pdbx_description
1 polymer ?
#
loop_
_entity_poly.entity_id
_entity_poly.type
_entity_poly.pdbx_seq_one_letter_code
_entity_poly.pdbx_strand_id
1 'polypeptide(L)'
;GVSPEKGIITAVVAGFVVSLLGGSRVQIGGPTGAFIVIVYGVVQQYGETGLLVATFMAGVLLVAMGLFKLGAVIRFIPYPVVVGFTAGIALTIFTTQIADLFGMNFGGEPVPGDFIGKWMLYFRHFGSVNWANLAVGMGSILLIVLTPRFSRRIPGSLVAIVVLTAGVWALRTYAGMEGVDTIGDRFTIRAELPAAAMPAMDWEVMRSLFPVALTIALLGAIESLLSATVADGVTGDRHDSNTELMAQGAANR
;
A
#
# COMPACT_ATOMS: atom_id res chain seq x y z
N GLY A 1 -3.62 11.54 1.50
CA GLY A 1 -4.29 10.38 0.96
C GLY A 1 -5.69 10.20 1.49
N VAL A 2 -6.11 8.98 1.54
CA VAL A 2 -7.39 8.53 2.08
C VAL A 2 -7.23 8.13 3.55
N SER A 3 -8.34 8.05 4.31
CA SER A 3 -8.30 7.65 5.71
C SER A 3 -7.84 6.19 5.88
N PRO A 4 -7.15 5.84 7.00
CA PRO A 4 -6.70 4.48 7.27
C PRO A 4 -7.82 3.44 7.27
N GLU A 5 -9.02 3.83 7.67
CA GLU A 5 -10.22 2.98 7.67
C GLU A 5 -10.54 2.43 6.28
N LYS A 6 -10.49 3.30 5.26
CA LYS A 6 -10.72 2.90 3.87
C LYS A 6 -9.68 1.90 3.40
N GLY A 7 -8.42 2.07 3.83
CA GLY A 7 -7.35 1.11 3.55
C GLY A 7 -7.59 -0.26 4.17
N ILE A 8 -8.04 -0.31 5.43
CA ILE A 8 -8.36 -1.57 6.12
C ILE A 8 -9.53 -2.28 5.43
N ILE A 9 -10.61 -1.55 5.12
CA ILE A 9 -11.78 -2.11 4.45
C ILE A 9 -11.41 -2.64 3.07
N THR A 10 -10.63 -1.86 2.32
CA THR A 10 -10.12 -2.30 1.00
C THR A 10 -9.29 -3.56 1.13
N ALA A 11 -8.39 -3.67 2.13
CA ALA A 11 -7.59 -4.86 2.33
C ALA A 11 -8.45 -6.10 2.64
N VAL A 12 -9.49 -5.96 3.45
CA VAL A 12 -10.41 -7.05 3.79
C VAL A 12 -11.24 -7.46 2.58
N VAL A 13 -11.93 -6.50 1.94
CA VAL A 13 -12.86 -6.79 0.83
C VAL A 13 -12.10 -7.24 -0.41
N ALA A 14 -11.08 -6.50 -0.84
CA ALA A 14 -10.29 -6.86 -2.02
C ALA A 14 -9.52 -8.16 -1.80
N GLY A 15 -8.92 -8.35 -0.61
CA GLY A 15 -8.26 -9.60 -0.26
C GLY A 15 -9.19 -10.80 -0.32
N PHE A 16 -10.42 -10.68 0.18
CA PHE A 16 -11.43 -11.73 0.08
C PHE A 16 -11.83 -12.02 -1.37
N VAL A 17 -12.13 -10.97 -2.16
CA VAL A 17 -12.54 -11.12 -3.57
C VAL A 17 -11.42 -11.77 -4.39
N VAL A 18 -10.17 -11.31 -4.25
CA VAL A 18 -9.03 -11.88 -4.98
C VAL A 18 -8.78 -13.32 -4.54
N SER A 19 -8.86 -13.64 -3.25
CA SER A 19 -8.67 -15.00 -2.76
C SER A 19 -9.77 -15.96 -3.24
N LEU A 20 -10.99 -15.47 -3.45
CA LEU A 20 -12.12 -16.27 -3.91
C LEU A 20 -12.12 -16.48 -5.42
N LEU A 21 -11.79 -15.45 -6.20
CA LEU A 21 -11.90 -15.42 -7.65
C LEU A 21 -10.56 -15.53 -8.37
N GLY A 22 -9.44 -15.43 -7.66
CA GLY A 22 -8.10 -15.37 -8.21
C GLY A 22 -7.66 -16.65 -8.91
N GLY A 23 -6.72 -16.49 -9.82
CA GLY A 23 -6.09 -17.59 -10.57
C GLY A 23 -4.92 -18.22 -9.82
N SER A 24 -4.54 -17.72 -8.66
CA SER A 24 -3.47 -18.25 -7.79
C SER A 24 -4.04 -18.72 -6.46
N ARG A 25 -3.60 -19.88 -5.98
CA ARG A 25 -4.04 -20.44 -4.70
C ARG A 25 -3.39 -19.84 -3.47
N VAL A 26 -2.31 -19.10 -3.65
CA VAL A 26 -1.45 -18.61 -2.58
C VAL A 26 -1.26 -17.10 -2.61
N GLN A 27 -1.92 -16.39 -3.54
CA GLN A 27 -1.85 -14.95 -3.67
C GLN A 27 -3.03 -14.27 -2.97
N ILE A 28 -2.74 -13.13 -2.34
CA ILE A 28 -3.71 -12.23 -1.73
C ILE A 28 -3.55 -10.87 -2.40
N GLY A 29 -4.65 -10.26 -2.85
CA GLY A 29 -4.68 -8.90 -3.33
C GLY A 29 -4.93 -7.90 -2.21
N GLY A 30 -4.57 -6.64 -2.44
CA GLY A 30 -4.83 -5.55 -1.50
C GLY A 30 -4.09 -4.27 -1.85
N PRO A 31 -4.29 -3.19 -1.08
CA PRO A 31 -3.58 -1.93 -1.30
C PRO A 31 -2.08 -2.13 -1.09
N THR A 32 -1.28 -1.60 -2.01
CA THR A 32 0.18 -1.71 -1.95
C THR A 32 0.86 -0.34 -1.96
N GLY A 33 2.09 -0.29 -1.45
CA GLY A 33 2.91 0.91 -1.45
C GLY A 33 3.29 1.42 -2.85
N ALA A 34 3.20 0.56 -3.87
CA ALA A 34 3.48 0.92 -5.26
C ALA A 34 2.55 2.02 -5.80
N PHE A 35 1.31 2.05 -5.30
CA PHE A 35 0.30 3.01 -5.73
C PHE A 35 0.35 4.36 -5.01
N ILE A 36 1.18 4.52 -3.97
CA ILE A 36 1.19 5.74 -3.13
C ILE A 36 1.30 7.01 -3.98
N VAL A 37 2.23 7.06 -4.92
CA VAL A 37 2.48 8.26 -5.75
C VAL A 37 1.28 8.55 -6.64
N ILE A 38 0.71 7.52 -7.28
CA ILE A 38 -0.43 7.65 -8.19
C ILE A 38 -1.68 8.07 -7.40
N VAL A 39 -1.99 7.36 -6.33
CA VAL A 39 -3.15 7.66 -5.47
C VAL A 39 -3.06 9.06 -4.89
N TYR A 40 -1.86 9.45 -4.39
CA TYR A 40 -1.65 10.80 -3.88
C TYR A 40 -1.89 11.86 -4.95
N GLY A 41 -1.33 11.68 -6.15
CA GLY A 41 -1.51 12.62 -7.27
C GLY A 41 -2.97 12.77 -7.70
N VAL A 42 -3.71 11.66 -7.77
CA VAL A 42 -5.13 11.65 -8.13
C VAL A 42 -5.98 12.35 -7.06
N VAL A 43 -5.72 12.05 -5.78
CA VAL A 43 -6.47 12.66 -4.68
C VAL A 43 -6.21 14.17 -4.61
N GLN A 44 -4.98 14.63 -4.85
CA GLN A 44 -4.65 16.05 -4.88
C GLN A 44 -5.33 16.79 -6.03
N GLN A 45 -5.46 16.17 -7.19
CA GLN A 45 -5.97 16.81 -8.40
C GLN A 45 -7.49 16.67 -8.58
N TYR A 46 -8.03 15.49 -8.23
CA TYR A 46 -9.43 15.11 -8.50
C TYR A 46 -10.22 14.75 -7.25
N GLY A 47 -9.59 14.81 -6.07
CA GLY A 47 -10.20 14.40 -4.80
C GLY A 47 -10.42 12.87 -4.69
N GLU A 48 -11.09 12.47 -3.61
CA GLU A 48 -11.41 11.06 -3.36
C GLU A 48 -12.41 10.50 -4.40
N THR A 49 -13.34 11.32 -4.87
CA THR A 49 -14.30 10.90 -5.91
C THR A 49 -13.58 10.55 -7.20
N GLY A 50 -12.60 11.38 -7.61
CA GLY A 50 -11.76 11.09 -8.78
C GLY A 50 -10.97 9.78 -8.63
N LEU A 51 -10.48 9.48 -7.43
CA LEU A 51 -9.82 8.21 -7.15
C LEU A 51 -10.78 7.03 -7.31
N LEU A 52 -12.02 7.14 -6.80
CA LEU A 52 -13.05 6.10 -6.96
C LEU A 52 -13.36 5.85 -8.45
N VAL A 53 -13.52 6.90 -9.25
CA VAL A 53 -13.75 6.77 -10.69
C VAL A 53 -12.55 6.11 -11.38
N ALA A 54 -11.34 6.56 -11.09
CA ALA A 54 -10.12 6.00 -11.69
C ALA A 54 -9.91 4.52 -11.34
N THR A 55 -10.14 4.12 -10.08
CA THR A 55 -10.04 2.73 -9.65
C THR A 55 -11.13 1.86 -10.24
N PHE A 56 -12.36 2.34 -10.32
CA PHE A 56 -13.44 1.62 -11.00
C PHE A 56 -13.12 1.38 -12.48
N MET A 57 -12.68 2.41 -13.21
CA MET A 57 -12.25 2.29 -14.60
C MET A 57 -11.08 1.33 -14.76
N ALA A 58 -10.10 1.38 -13.87
CA ALA A 58 -8.98 0.44 -13.86
C ALA A 58 -9.45 -1.00 -13.63
N GLY A 59 -10.44 -1.20 -12.76
CA GLY A 59 -11.09 -2.51 -12.55
C GLY A 59 -11.74 -3.06 -13.83
N VAL A 60 -12.47 -2.21 -14.55
CA VAL A 60 -13.07 -2.59 -15.84
C VAL A 60 -11.99 -2.95 -16.87
N LEU A 61 -10.91 -2.17 -16.94
CA LEU A 61 -9.77 -2.46 -17.84
C LEU A 61 -9.10 -3.79 -17.48
N LEU A 62 -8.88 -4.08 -16.20
CA LEU A 62 -8.30 -5.35 -15.75
C LEU A 62 -9.18 -6.55 -16.11
N VAL A 63 -10.50 -6.43 -15.92
CA VAL A 63 -11.44 -7.48 -16.36
C VAL A 63 -11.37 -7.67 -17.87
N ALA A 64 -11.36 -6.59 -18.65
CA ALA A 64 -11.22 -6.66 -20.09
C ALA A 64 -9.89 -7.33 -20.50
N MET A 65 -8.77 -6.96 -19.86
CA MET A 65 -7.48 -7.60 -20.11
C MET A 65 -7.51 -9.10 -19.83
N GLY A 66 -8.17 -9.55 -18.76
CA GLY A 66 -8.34 -10.96 -18.45
C GLY A 66 -9.19 -11.69 -19.51
N LEU A 67 -10.32 -11.11 -19.91
CA LEU A 67 -11.23 -11.66 -20.94
C LEU A 67 -10.55 -11.77 -22.32
N PHE A 68 -9.76 -10.76 -22.71
CA PHE A 68 -8.99 -10.78 -23.95
C PHE A 68 -7.69 -11.61 -23.86
N LYS A 69 -7.48 -12.31 -22.74
CA LYS A 69 -6.31 -13.19 -22.51
C LYS A 69 -4.97 -12.45 -22.59
N LEU A 70 -4.94 -11.19 -22.18
CA LEU A 70 -3.74 -10.38 -22.18
C LEU A 70 -2.78 -10.70 -21.00
N GLY A 71 -3.18 -11.56 -20.06
CA GLY A 71 -2.31 -12.03 -18.98
C GLY A 71 -1.01 -12.67 -19.47
N ALA A 72 -1.04 -13.31 -20.65
CA ALA A 72 0.15 -13.87 -21.26
C ALA A 72 1.15 -12.80 -21.74
N VAL A 73 0.69 -11.58 -22.05
CA VAL A 73 1.54 -10.49 -22.56
C VAL A 73 2.54 -10.02 -21.48
N ILE A 74 2.17 -10.11 -20.21
CA ILE A 74 3.03 -9.70 -19.09
C ILE A 74 4.27 -10.60 -18.97
N ARG A 75 4.23 -11.84 -19.44
CA ARG A 75 5.41 -12.71 -19.51
C ARG A 75 6.53 -12.17 -20.41
N PHE A 76 6.22 -11.23 -21.30
CA PHE A 76 7.20 -10.60 -22.18
C PHE A 76 7.86 -9.37 -21.57
N ILE A 77 7.51 -8.98 -20.31
CA ILE A 77 8.18 -7.89 -19.64
C ILE A 77 9.62 -8.32 -19.32
N PRO A 78 10.63 -7.58 -19.85
CA PRO A 78 12.02 -7.94 -19.62
C PRO A 78 12.39 -7.87 -18.13
N TYR A 79 13.14 -8.84 -17.64
CA TYR A 79 13.59 -8.91 -16.24
C TYR A 79 14.20 -7.60 -15.71
N PRO A 80 15.03 -6.84 -16.46
CA PRO A 80 15.55 -5.56 -16.00
C PRO A 80 14.46 -4.51 -15.67
N VAL A 81 13.32 -4.53 -16.40
CA VAL A 81 12.19 -3.65 -16.13
C VAL A 81 11.55 -4.00 -14.78
N VAL A 82 11.38 -5.29 -14.51
CA VAL A 82 10.84 -5.78 -13.23
C VAL A 82 11.73 -5.36 -12.07
N VAL A 83 13.06 -5.56 -12.19
CA VAL A 83 14.02 -5.20 -11.15
C VAL A 83 14.03 -3.68 -10.93
N GLY A 84 14.07 -2.89 -12.00
CA GLY A 84 14.03 -1.42 -11.91
C GLY A 84 12.76 -0.91 -11.25
N PHE A 85 11.61 -1.47 -11.63
CA PHE A 85 10.32 -1.16 -11.04
C PHE A 85 10.27 -1.47 -9.54
N THR A 86 10.67 -2.69 -9.16
CA THR A 86 10.69 -3.13 -7.75
C THR A 86 11.65 -2.29 -6.91
N ALA A 87 12.84 -1.98 -7.45
CA ALA A 87 13.81 -1.11 -6.78
C ALA A 87 13.28 0.32 -6.60
N GLY A 88 12.61 0.86 -7.61
CA GLY A 88 11.96 2.18 -7.54
C GLY A 88 10.87 2.25 -6.48
N ILE A 89 10.01 1.21 -6.40
CA ILE A 89 9.00 1.08 -5.35
C ILE A 89 9.66 1.01 -3.97
N ALA A 90 10.66 0.16 -3.80
CA ALA A 90 11.37 0.01 -2.53
C ALA A 90 11.98 1.33 -2.05
N LEU A 91 12.61 2.08 -2.95
CA LEU A 91 13.19 3.39 -2.65
C LEU A 91 12.11 4.43 -2.28
N THR A 92 10.98 4.41 -2.97
CA THR A 92 9.84 5.30 -2.68
C THR A 92 9.24 4.99 -1.31
N ILE A 93 8.99 3.72 -1.01
CA ILE A 93 8.48 3.29 0.30
C ILE A 93 9.47 3.67 1.40
N PHE A 94 10.77 3.34 1.22
CA PHE A 94 11.80 3.71 2.17
C PHE A 94 11.78 5.21 2.47
N THR A 95 11.74 6.04 1.42
CA THR A 95 11.68 7.50 1.57
C THR A 95 10.47 7.96 2.37
N THR A 96 9.29 7.37 2.13
CA THR A 96 8.08 7.76 2.88
C THR A 96 8.14 7.36 4.36
N GLN A 97 8.88 6.31 4.71
CA GLN A 97 8.99 5.83 6.09
C GLN A 97 10.01 6.63 6.93
N ILE A 98 10.90 7.40 6.31
CA ILE A 98 11.93 8.19 7.02
C ILE A 98 11.29 9.17 8.00
N ALA A 99 10.29 9.91 7.58
CA ALA A 99 9.62 10.90 8.42
C ALA A 99 9.02 10.28 9.68
N ASP A 100 8.34 9.15 9.54
CA ASP A 100 7.70 8.44 10.65
C ASP A 100 8.74 7.77 11.56
N LEU A 101 9.79 7.16 11.00
CA LEU A 101 10.87 6.54 11.77
C LEU A 101 11.59 7.54 12.69
N PHE A 102 11.86 8.73 12.15
CA PHE A 102 12.50 9.81 12.91
C PHE A 102 11.50 10.68 13.69
N GLY A 103 10.20 10.41 13.56
CA GLY A 103 9.14 11.20 14.22
C GLY A 103 9.24 12.69 13.89
N MET A 104 9.53 13.03 12.61
CA MET A 104 9.74 14.40 12.17
C MET A 104 8.44 15.21 12.21
N ASN A 105 8.53 16.45 12.72
CA ASN A 105 7.44 17.40 12.69
C ASN A 105 7.73 18.50 11.67
N PHE A 106 6.83 18.66 10.70
CA PHE A 106 6.97 19.63 9.61
C PHE A 106 6.27 20.96 9.90
N GLY A 107 5.75 21.19 11.12
CA GLY A 107 5.09 22.44 11.48
C GLY A 107 3.85 22.79 10.65
N GLY A 108 3.20 21.79 10.05
CA GLY A 108 2.05 21.98 9.16
C GLY A 108 2.42 22.20 7.68
N GLU A 109 3.71 22.19 7.33
CA GLU A 109 4.15 22.26 5.94
C GLU A 109 3.72 20.97 5.19
N PRO A 110 3.05 21.07 4.02
CA PRO A 110 2.60 19.90 3.29
C PRO A 110 3.79 19.11 2.74
N VAL A 111 3.73 17.79 2.91
CA VAL A 111 4.78 16.90 2.40
C VAL A 111 4.69 16.82 0.87
N PRO A 112 5.75 17.18 0.12
CA PRO A 112 5.76 17.12 -1.33
C PRO A 112 5.48 15.70 -1.85
N GLY A 113 4.83 15.59 -3.01
CA GLY A 113 4.58 14.29 -3.65
C GLY A 113 5.82 13.68 -4.29
N ASP A 114 6.76 14.51 -4.76
CA ASP A 114 7.96 14.12 -5.46
C ASP A 114 9.10 13.70 -4.52
N PHE A 115 10.00 12.88 -5.04
CA PHE A 115 11.12 12.32 -4.28
C PHE A 115 12.10 13.39 -3.77
N ILE A 116 12.50 14.32 -4.63
CA ILE A 116 13.48 15.35 -4.28
C ILE A 116 12.92 16.33 -3.26
N GLY A 117 11.68 16.78 -3.46
CA GLY A 117 11.00 17.67 -2.53
C GLY A 117 10.88 17.07 -1.12
N LYS A 118 10.57 15.77 -1.03
CA LYS A 118 10.54 15.05 0.27
C LYS A 118 11.89 15.11 0.98
N TRP A 119 12.98 14.76 0.29
CA TRP A 119 14.30 14.78 0.89
C TRP A 119 14.74 16.19 1.29
N MET A 120 14.42 17.22 0.49
CA MET A 120 14.69 18.61 0.88
C MET A 120 13.92 19.01 2.14
N LEU A 121 12.64 18.61 2.25
CA LEU A 121 11.84 18.85 3.45
C LEU A 121 12.44 18.15 4.68
N TYR A 122 12.87 16.90 4.56
CA TYR A 122 13.49 16.14 5.64
C TYR A 122 14.80 16.77 6.11
N PHE A 123 15.65 17.22 5.20
CA PHE A 123 16.89 17.93 5.57
C PHE A 123 16.64 19.25 6.28
N ARG A 124 15.62 20.01 5.86
CA ARG A 124 15.25 21.25 6.55
C ARG A 124 14.78 21.02 7.99
N HIS A 125 14.04 19.94 8.19
CA HIS A 125 13.43 19.61 9.48
C HIS A 125 14.20 18.54 10.26
N PHE A 126 15.46 18.29 9.90
CA PHE A 126 16.27 17.29 10.60
C PHE A 126 16.45 17.59 12.10
N GLY A 127 16.38 18.87 12.49
CA GLY A 127 16.40 19.28 13.90
C GLY A 127 15.14 18.92 14.70
N SER A 128 14.04 18.51 14.05
CA SER A 128 12.77 18.13 14.69
C SER A 128 12.67 16.63 15.01
N VAL A 129 13.76 15.89 14.93
CA VAL A 129 13.82 14.44 15.22
C VAL A 129 13.33 14.14 16.63
N ASN A 130 12.36 13.23 16.73
CA ASN A 130 11.88 12.72 18.00
C ASN A 130 12.61 11.43 18.38
N TRP A 131 13.47 11.51 19.38
CA TRP A 131 14.30 10.40 19.84
C TRP A 131 13.48 9.22 20.41
N ALA A 132 12.31 9.49 20.99
CA ALA A 132 11.42 8.43 21.49
C ALA A 132 10.82 7.62 20.33
N ASN A 133 10.35 8.29 19.27
CA ASN A 133 9.88 7.61 18.05
C ASN A 133 11.01 6.80 17.40
N LEU A 134 12.20 7.37 17.29
CA LEU A 134 13.36 6.66 16.75
C LEU A 134 13.70 5.41 17.57
N ALA A 135 13.66 5.50 18.90
CA ALA A 135 13.92 4.36 19.78
C ALA A 135 12.88 3.24 19.57
N VAL A 136 11.60 3.60 19.46
CA VAL A 136 10.52 2.64 19.16
C VAL A 136 10.71 2.02 17.77
N GLY A 137 11.03 2.83 16.76
CA GLY A 137 11.28 2.36 15.40
C GLY A 137 12.49 1.41 15.32
N MET A 138 13.60 1.76 15.95
CA MET A 138 14.79 0.90 16.02
C MET A 138 14.54 -0.38 16.83
N GLY A 139 13.77 -0.27 17.93
CA GLY A 139 13.29 -1.44 18.68
C GLY A 139 12.43 -2.38 17.85
N SER A 140 11.58 -1.81 16.98
CA SER A 140 10.78 -2.58 16.03
C SER A 140 11.64 -3.37 15.05
N ILE A 141 12.60 -2.70 14.42
CA ILE A 141 13.55 -3.34 13.49
C ILE A 141 14.33 -4.46 14.21
N LEU A 142 14.82 -4.19 15.41
CA LEU A 142 15.55 -5.18 16.21
C LEU A 142 14.69 -6.40 16.51
N LEU A 143 13.45 -6.22 16.96
CA LEU A 143 12.51 -7.32 17.22
C LEU A 143 12.22 -8.14 15.98
N ILE A 144 11.98 -7.48 14.83
CA ILE A 144 11.72 -8.16 13.55
C ILE A 144 12.92 -9.03 13.15
N VAL A 145 14.14 -8.50 13.28
CA VAL A 145 15.38 -9.23 12.90
C VAL A 145 15.70 -10.35 13.87
N LEU A 146 15.43 -10.17 15.17
CA LEU A 146 15.76 -11.18 16.20
C LEU A 146 14.70 -12.28 16.30
N THR A 147 13.42 -12.00 16.07
CA THR A 147 12.34 -12.99 16.26
C THR A 147 12.58 -14.31 15.51
N PRO A 148 13.04 -14.34 14.24
CA PRO A 148 13.30 -15.62 13.55
C PRO A 148 14.41 -16.47 14.15
N ARG A 149 15.27 -15.89 15.00
CA ARG A 149 16.30 -16.65 15.74
C ARG A 149 15.70 -17.46 16.88
N PHE A 150 14.59 -16.98 17.46
CA PHE A 150 13.90 -17.65 18.57
C PHE A 150 12.75 -18.53 18.07
N SER A 151 12.01 -18.06 17.08
CA SER A 151 10.90 -18.82 16.50
C SER A 151 10.69 -18.46 15.03
N ARG A 152 10.75 -19.45 14.15
CA ARG A 152 10.44 -19.30 12.73
C ARG A 152 8.93 -19.40 12.43
N ARG A 153 8.12 -19.75 13.44
CA ARG A 153 6.67 -19.93 13.29
C ARG A 153 5.89 -18.62 13.47
N ILE A 154 6.48 -17.66 14.18
CA ILE A 154 5.81 -16.40 14.53
C ILE A 154 6.43 -15.29 13.66
N PRO A 155 5.62 -14.55 12.89
CA PRO A 155 6.11 -13.40 12.13
C PRO A 155 6.71 -12.34 13.05
N GLY A 156 7.94 -11.90 12.78
CA GLY A 156 8.63 -10.89 13.59
C GLY A 156 7.90 -9.56 13.65
N SER A 157 7.22 -9.18 12.57
CA SER A 157 6.38 -7.99 12.52
C SER A 157 5.21 -8.03 13.50
N LEU A 158 4.57 -9.20 13.66
CA LEU A 158 3.50 -9.38 14.65
C LEU A 158 4.02 -9.20 16.08
N VAL A 159 5.18 -9.81 16.38
CA VAL A 159 5.83 -9.66 17.71
C VAL A 159 6.16 -8.19 17.97
N ALA A 160 6.75 -7.49 17.00
CA ALA A 160 7.12 -6.09 17.13
C ALA A 160 5.87 -5.21 17.40
N ILE A 161 4.79 -5.41 16.65
CA ILE A 161 3.54 -4.65 16.86
C ILE A 161 3.00 -4.89 18.27
N VAL A 162 2.84 -6.13 18.69
CA VAL A 162 2.26 -6.45 20.00
C VAL A 162 3.14 -5.93 21.16
N VAL A 163 4.44 -6.24 21.11
CA VAL A 163 5.37 -5.88 22.19
C VAL A 163 5.53 -4.38 22.32
N LEU A 164 5.73 -3.67 21.20
CA LEU A 164 5.95 -2.23 21.25
C LEU A 164 4.68 -1.45 21.53
N THR A 165 3.52 -1.89 21.01
CA THR A 165 2.25 -1.26 21.35
C THR A 165 1.95 -1.40 22.84
N ALA A 166 2.11 -2.59 23.42
CA ALA A 166 1.96 -2.83 24.84
C ALA A 166 2.99 -2.04 25.66
N GLY A 167 4.24 -2.00 25.19
CA GLY A 167 5.33 -1.27 25.84
C GLY A 167 5.08 0.25 25.85
N VAL A 168 4.74 0.84 24.72
CA VAL A 168 4.41 2.28 24.62
C VAL A 168 3.18 2.61 25.45
N TRP A 169 2.13 1.78 25.39
CA TRP A 169 0.95 1.96 26.23
C TRP A 169 1.30 1.96 27.72
N ALA A 170 2.09 0.99 28.17
CA ALA A 170 2.52 0.91 29.57
C ALA A 170 3.36 2.11 30.01
N LEU A 171 4.32 2.53 29.16
CA LEU A 171 5.17 3.69 29.44
C LEU A 171 4.36 5.00 29.49
N ARG A 172 3.36 5.17 28.61
CA ARG A 172 2.44 6.33 28.66
C ARG A 172 1.61 6.32 29.94
N THR A 173 1.06 5.14 30.31
CA THR A 173 0.13 5.02 31.45
C THR A 173 0.83 5.12 32.78
N TYR A 174 2.00 4.49 32.95
CA TYR A 174 2.65 4.36 34.27
C TYR A 174 3.86 5.28 34.44
N ALA A 175 4.55 5.66 33.34
CA ALA A 175 5.74 6.50 33.41
C ALA A 175 5.50 7.93 32.86
N GLY A 176 4.29 8.25 32.37
CA GLY A 176 3.98 9.57 31.83
C GLY A 176 4.78 9.89 30.56
N MET A 177 5.21 8.89 29.78
CA MET A 177 5.98 9.13 28.57
C MET A 177 5.14 9.85 27.53
N GLU A 178 5.57 11.03 27.14
CA GLU A 178 4.98 11.82 26.06
C GLU A 178 5.86 11.73 24.80
N GLY A 179 5.32 12.13 23.66
CA GLY A 179 6.08 12.31 22.41
C GLY A 179 6.13 11.12 21.47
N VAL A 180 5.45 10.00 21.77
CA VAL A 180 5.23 8.92 20.80
C VAL A 180 3.75 8.92 20.42
N ASP A 181 3.44 9.34 19.20
CA ASP A 181 2.08 9.32 18.69
C ASP A 181 1.69 7.91 18.29
N THR A 182 0.52 7.49 18.73
CA THR A 182 -0.13 6.25 18.25
C THR A 182 -1.03 6.55 17.06
N ILE A 183 -1.43 5.50 16.35
CA ILE A 183 -2.41 5.63 15.25
C ILE A 183 -3.71 6.27 15.76
N GLY A 184 -4.13 5.95 16.99
CA GLY A 184 -5.33 6.53 17.62
C GLY A 184 -5.21 8.01 17.96
N ASP A 185 -3.99 8.54 18.16
CA ASP A 185 -3.78 9.97 18.38
C ASP A 185 -3.86 10.78 17.06
N ARG A 186 -3.47 10.15 15.93
CA ARG A 186 -3.44 10.78 14.60
C ARG A 186 -4.72 10.60 13.81
N PHE A 187 -5.44 9.51 14.01
CA PHE A 187 -6.62 9.14 13.23
C PHE A 187 -7.75 8.63 14.12
N THR A 188 -8.96 9.11 13.87
CA THR A 188 -10.18 8.55 14.47
C THR A 188 -10.63 7.37 13.63
N ILE A 189 -10.33 6.16 14.07
CA ILE A 189 -10.74 4.94 13.36
C ILE A 189 -12.15 4.56 13.86
N ARG A 190 -13.15 4.65 12.98
CA ARG A 190 -14.50 4.20 13.25
C ARG A 190 -14.71 2.81 12.67
N ALA A 191 -15.30 1.92 13.46
CA ALA A 191 -15.66 0.57 13.01
C ALA A 191 -17.00 0.58 12.24
N GLU A 192 -17.10 1.45 11.24
CA GLU A 192 -18.29 1.58 10.39
C GLU A 192 -17.93 1.11 8.97
N LEU A 193 -18.79 0.27 8.39
CA LEU A 193 -18.67 -0.06 6.98
C LEU A 193 -19.17 1.14 6.16
N PRO A 194 -18.37 1.68 5.23
CA PRO A 194 -18.84 2.76 4.37
C PRO A 194 -20.03 2.27 3.54
N ALA A 195 -21.00 3.14 3.36
CA ALA A 195 -22.09 2.86 2.44
C ALA A 195 -21.52 2.68 1.03
N ALA A 196 -21.92 1.60 0.37
CA ALA A 196 -21.57 1.38 -1.02
C ALA A 196 -22.23 2.49 -1.86
N ALA A 197 -21.43 3.37 -2.42
CA ALA A 197 -21.88 4.45 -3.29
C ALA A 197 -21.22 4.30 -4.64
N MET A 198 -22.02 4.28 -5.70
CA MET A 198 -21.48 4.40 -7.04
C MET A 198 -21.05 5.86 -7.29
N PRO A 199 -19.80 6.09 -7.72
CA PRO A 199 -19.36 7.44 -8.06
C PRO A 199 -20.19 7.97 -9.24
N ALA A 200 -20.50 9.28 -9.20
CA ALA A 200 -21.11 9.93 -10.37
C ALA A 200 -20.11 9.87 -11.55
N MET A 201 -20.49 9.16 -12.60
CA MET A 201 -19.68 8.98 -13.79
C MET A 201 -20.01 10.08 -14.82
N ASP A 202 -19.29 11.18 -14.74
CA ASP A 202 -19.32 12.21 -15.79
C ASP A 202 -18.35 11.82 -16.90
N TRP A 203 -18.79 11.95 -18.16
CA TRP A 203 -17.99 11.61 -19.33
C TRP A 203 -16.69 12.42 -19.42
N GLU A 204 -16.72 13.71 -19.11
CA GLU A 204 -15.53 14.57 -19.13
C GLU A 204 -14.52 14.13 -18.08
N VAL A 205 -14.99 13.83 -16.87
CA VAL A 205 -14.16 13.31 -15.77
C VAL A 205 -13.55 11.95 -16.13
N MET A 206 -14.36 11.04 -16.68
CA MET A 206 -13.87 9.72 -17.12
C MET A 206 -12.80 9.86 -18.21
N ARG A 207 -13.00 10.74 -19.17
CA ARG A 207 -12.03 10.99 -20.25
C ARG A 207 -10.71 11.56 -19.71
N SER A 208 -10.77 12.48 -18.76
CA SER A 208 -9.57 13.06 -18.14
C SER A 208 -8.81 12.06 -17.26
N LEU A 209 -9.53 11.16 -16.60
CA LEU A 209 -8.96 10.13 -15.72
C LEU A 209 -8.52 8.86 -16.46
N PHE A 210 -8.86 8.70 -17.75
CA PHE A 210 -8.54 7.49 -18.50
C PHE A 210 -7.04 7.15 -18.51
N PRO A 211 -6.10 8.08 -18.73
CA PRO A 211 -4.66 7.78 -18.67
C PRO A 211 -4.24 7.28 -17.30
N VAL A 212 -4.80 7.84 -16.23
CA VAL A 212 -4.54 7.43 -14.85
C VAL A 212 -5.11 6.05 -14.60
N ALA A 213 -6.35 5.79 -15.00
CA ALA A 213 -7.01 4.49 -14.88
C ALA A 213 -6.23 3.39 -15.62
N LEU A 214 -5.75 3.70 -16.82
CA LEU A 214 -4.90 2.78 -17.59
C LEU A 214 -3.58 2.51 -16.87
N THR A 215 -2.96 3.53 -16.28
CA THR A 215 -1.73 3.38 -15.49
C THR A 215 -1.97 2.49 -14.27
N ILE A 216 -3.07 2.70 -13.53
CA ILE A 216 -3.46 1.87 -12.38
C ILE A 216 -3.69 0.42 -12.84
N ALA A 217 -4.41 0.22 -13.94
CA ALA A 217 -4.69 -1.13 -14.46
C ALA A 217 -3.42 -1.86 -14.86
N LEU A 218 -2.53 -1.20 -15.63
CA LEU A 218 -1.26 -1.81 -16.06
C LEU A 218 -0.36 -2.10 -14.87
N LEU A 219 -0.23 -1.16 -13.93
CA LEU A 219 0.57 -1.35 -12.73
C LEU A 219 0.02 -2.49 -11.87
N GLY A 220 -1.29 -2.54 -11.64
CA GLY A 220 -1.94 -3.62 -10.90
C GLY A 220 -1.79 -4.97 -11.58
N ALA A 221 -1.91 -5.02 -12.91
CA ALA A 221 -1.68 -6.24 -13.69
C ALA A 221 -0.24 -6.74 -13.54
N ILE A 222 0.75 -5.84 -13.69
CA ILE A 222 2.17 -6.18 -13.55
C ILE A 222 2.46 -6.69 -12.14
N GLU A 223 2.06 -5.96 -11.12
CA GLU A 223 2.34 -6.28 -9.72
C GLU A 223 1.71 -7.62 -9.31
N SER A 224 0.43 -7.83 -9.64
CA SER A 224 -0.28 -9.06 -9.34
C SER A 224 0.35 -10.28 -10.04
N LEU A 225 0.60 -10.19 -11.33
CA LEU A 225 1.13 -11.34 -12.09
C LEU A 225 2.61 -11.60 -11.78
N LEU A 226 3.40 -10.59 -11.43
CA LEU A 226 4.76 -10.80 -10.93
C LEU A 226 4.75 -11.51 -9.59
N SER A 227 3.89 -11.09 -8.67
CA SER A 227 3.71 -11.74 -7.38
C SER A 227 3.28 -13.20 -7.54
N ALA A 228 2.30 -13.47 -8.42
CA ALA A 228 1.85 -14.81 -8.73
C ALA A 228 2.97 -15.69 -9.34
N THR A 229 3.79 -15.10 -10.22
CA THR A 229 4.93 -15.80 -10.82
C THR A 229 6.01 -16.16 -9.79
N VAL A 230 6.28 -15.27 -8.84
CA VAL A 230 7.21 -15.55 -7.72
C VAL A 230 6.65 -16.65 -6.83
N ALA A 231 5.34 -16.60 -6.53
CA ALA A 231 4.67 -17.62 -5.74
C ALA A 231 4.72 -19.02 -6.42
N ASP A 232 4.51 -19.08 -7.73
CA ASP A 232 4.67 -20.31 -8.51
C ASP A 232 6.08 -20.89 -8.38
N GLY A 233 7.09 -20.04 -8.44
CA GLY A 233 8.49 -20.49 -8.27
C GLY A 233 8.80 -21.07 -6.89
N VAL A 234 8.08 -20.64 -5.85
CA VAL A 234 8.25 -21.14 -4.47
C VAL A 234 7.43 -22.39 -4.21
N THR A 235 6.20 -22.45 -4.73
CA THR A 235 5.25 -23.54 -4.48
C THR A 235 5.34 -24.69 -5.47
N GLY A 236 5.90 -24.44 -6.65
CA GLY A 236 5.90 -25.39 -7.77
C GLY A 236 4.54 -25.49 -8.48
N ASP A 237 3.59 -24.64 -8.13
CA ASP A 237 2.25 -24.56 -8.76
C ASP A 237 2.28 -23.65 -10.00
N ARG A 238 1.15 -23.49 -10.66
CA ARG A 238 0.96 -22.57 -11.79
C ARG A 238 -0.32 -21.80 -11.61
N HIS A 239 -0.23 -20.48 -11.68
CA HIS A 239 -1.40 -19.61 -11.66
C HIS A 239 -2.03 -19.45 -13.06
N ASP A 240 -3.33 -19.14 -13.10
CA ASP A 240 -4.00 -18.66 -14.30
C ASP A 240 -3.96 -17.11 -14.32
N SER A 241 -3.09 -16.58 -15.18
CA SER A 241 -2.88 -15.13 -15.30
C SER A 241 -4.13 -14.35 -15.71
N ASN A 242 -5.03 -14.95 -16.52
CA ASN A 242 -6.22 -14.26 -16.99
C ASN A 242 -7.29 -14.22 -15.89
N THR A 243 -7.48 -15.32 -15.19
CA THR A 243 -8.37 -15.39 -14.03
C THR A 243 -7.90 -14.45 -12.93
N GLU A 244 -6.59 -14.35 -12.70
CA GLU A 244 -6.02 -13.42 -11.73
C GLU A 244 -6.32 -11.96 -12.08
N LEU A 245 -6.16 -11.55 -13.35
CA LEU A 245 -6.51 -10.19 -13.80
C LEU A 245 -8.01 -9.90 -13.62
N MET A 246 -8.88 -10.86 -13.91
CA MET A 246 -10.32 -10.68 -13.71
C MET A 246 -10.67 -10.51 -12.23
N ALA A 247 -10.04 -11.28 -11.35
CA ALA A 247 -10.23 -11.17 -9.91
C ALA A 247 -9.76 -9.81 -9.37
N GLN A 248 -8.58 -9.36 -9.79
CA GLN A 248 -8.06 -8.03 -9.44
C GLN A 248 -9.01 -6.92 -9.95
N GLY A 249 -9.52 -7.06 -11.16
CA GLY A 249 -10.50 -6.12 -11.71
C GLY A 249 -11.82 -6.13 -10.95
N ALA A 250 -12.31 -7.28 -10.51
CA ALA A 250 -13.50 -7.39 -9.69
C ALA A 250 -13.31 -6.79 -8.29
N ALA A 251 -12.11 -6.89 -7.72
CA ALA A 251 -11.77 -6.34 -6.42
C ALA A 251 -11.65 -4.80 -6.43
N ASN A 252 -11.40 -4.20 -7.59
CA ASN A 252 -11.27 -2.74 -7.78
C ASN A 252 -12.61 -2.02 -8.06
N ARG A 253 -13.74 -2.68 -7.85
CA ARG A 253 -15.08 -2.09 -8.07
C ARG A 253 -15.72 -1.54 -6.82
#